data_8033483094e6010875afe8e0ef9e7252
#
_entry.id   8033483094e6010875afe8e0ef9e7252
#
_cell.length_a   1.000
_cell.length_b   1.000
_cell.length_c   1.000
_cell.angle_alpha   90.00
_cell.angle_beta   90.00
_cell.angle_gamma   90.00
#
_symmetry.space_group_name_H-M   'P 1'
#
loop_
_entity.id
_entity.type
_entity.pdbx_description
1 polymer ?
#
loop_
_entity_poly.entity_id
_entity_poly.type
_entity_poly.pdbx_seq_one_letter_code
_entity_poly.pdbx_strand_id
1 'polypeptide(L)'
;MISDIEAQPGLRGNCLLAAFGEPDWRLAYGERYEEVCRGMVARFRANMARHLGEPGWDELVERLTAMSPLFAELWESRQVQRTDGLIKVFNNQHVGILRMQFTTLWLDQQRDTRMVMVTPGDDLSAARLAELDRIFAGEPACSRREATVAA
;
A
#
# COMPACT_ATOMS: atom_id res chain seq x y z
N MET A 1 3.76 14.07 -2.27
CA MET A 1 2.56 14.65 -2.89
C MET A 1 1.81 13.52 -3.58
N ILE A 2 0.78 12.95 -2.92
CA ILE A 2 -0.10 11.94 -3.52
C ILE A 2 -1.34 12.64 -4.10
N SER A 3 -1.19 13.93 -4.37
CA SER A 3 -2.25 14.79 -4.89
C SER A 3 -2.79 14.38 -6.26
N ASP A 4 -2.07 13.54 -7.01
CA ASP A 4 -2.45 13.25 -8.39
C ASP A 4 -3.07 11.86 -8.62
N ILE A 5 -3.21 11.02 -7.57
CA ILE A 5 -4.02 9.78 -7.68
C ILE A 5 -5.48 10.13 -7.98
N GLU A 6 -5.97 11.25 -7.46
CA GLU A 6 -7.32 11.73 -7.74
C GLU A 6 -7.47 12.38 -9.13
N ALA A 7 -6.37 12.89 -9.69
CA ALA A 7 -6.37 13.54 -10.99
C ALA A 7 -6.28 12.56 -12.17
N GLN A 8 -5.79 11.33 -11.94
CA GLN A 8 -5.72 10.31 -13.00
C GLN A 8 -6.94 9.37 -12.94
N PRO A 9 -7.84 9.45 -13.93
CA PRO A 9 -8.95 8.50 -14.00
C PRO A 9 -8.41 7.06 -14.05
N GLY A 10 -8.73 6.26 -13.01
CA GLY A 10 -8.36 4.85 -12.94
C GLY A 10 -7.21 4.50 -11.99
N LEU A 11 -6.53 5.46 -11.34
CA LEU A 11 -5.60 5.19 -10.22
C LEU A 11 -6.30 5.28 -8.86
N ARG A 12 -7.46 5.91 -8.81
CA ARG A 12 -8.23 6.14 -7.58
C ARG A 12 -8.51 4.84 -6.84
N GLY A 13 -7.93 4.72 -5.67
CA GLY A 13 -8.22 3.63 -4.75
C GLY A 13 -7.49 2.31 -5.01
N ASN A 14 -6.65 2.20 -6.04
CA ASN A 14 -5.88 0.98 -6.31
C ASN A 14 -4.44 1.11 -5.80
N CYS A 15 -4.16 0.46 -4.66
CA CYS A 15 -2.85 0.51 -4.02
C CYS A 15 -1.71 -0.11 -4.85
N LEU A 16 -2.01 -1.02 -5.80
CA LEU A 16 -0.98 -1.56 -6.70
C LEU A 16 -0.55 -0.51 -7.72
N LEU A 17 -1.51 0.17 -8.34
CA LEU A 17 -1.18 1.23 -9.29
C LEU A 17 -0.39 2.35 -8.61
N ALA A 18 -0.77 2.73 -7.39
CA ALA A 18 -0.03 3.71 -6.61
C ALA A 18 1.38 3.21 -6.26
N ALA A 19 1.52 1.97 -5.76
CA ALA A 19 2.80 1.42 -5.35
C ALA A 19 3.82 1.33 -6.49
N PHE A 20 3.38 1.04 -7.70
CA PHE A 20 4.27 0.89 -8.86
C PHE A 20 4.37 2.14 -9.74
N GLY A 21 3.42 3.07 -9.62
CA GLY A 21 3.35 4.29 -10.42
C GLY A 21 3.88 5.54 -9.72
N GLU A 22 3.95 5.56 -8.39
CA GLU A 22 4.28 6.77 -7.64
C GLU A 22 5.64 6.69 -6.95
N PRO A 23 6.50 7.71 -7.16
CA PRO A 23 7.83 7.78 -6.53
C PRO A 23 7.79 7.77 -5.00
N ASP A 24 6.74 8.35 -4.41
CA ASP A 24 6.61 8.52 -2.95
C ASP A 24 6.57 7.17 -2.21
N TRP A 25 6.03 6.12 -2.84
CA TRP A 25 6.07 4.77 -2.28
C TRP A 25 7.49 4.23 -2.15
N ARG A 26 8.34 4.51 -3.13
CA ARG A 26 9.76 4.11 -3.08
C ARG A 26 10.50 4.85 -1.98
N LEU A 27 10.20 6.14 -1.78
CA LEU A 27 10.78 6.94 -0.70
C LEU A 27 10.31 6.45 0.68
N ALA A 28 9.01 6.16 0.83
CA ALA A 28 8.44 5.71 2.11
C ALA A 28 8.98 4.36 2.58
N TYR A 29 9.24 3.43 1.66
CA TYR A 29 9.74 2.10 2.00
C TYR A 29 11.27 1.96 1.89
N GLY A 30 11.95 2.90 1.23
CA GLY A 30 13.39 2.89 1.07
C GLY A 30 13.92 1.57 0.51
N GLU A 31 14.92 0.99 1.15
CA GLU A 31 15.53 -0.29 0.75
C GLU A 31 14.54 -1.48 0.75
N ARG A 32 13.46 -1.37 1.51
CA ARG A 32 12.44 -2.42 1.59
C ARG A 32 11.36 -2.33 0.51
N TYR A 33 11.41 -1.33 -0.36
CA TYR A 33 10.39 -1.10 -1.38
C TYR A 33 10.15 -2.33 -2.25
N GLU A 34 11.20 -2.97 -2.75
CA GLU A 34 11.06 -4.15 -3.61
C GLU A 34 10.45 -5.35 -2.87
N GLU A 35 10.83 -5.58 -1.61
CA GLU A 35 10.24 -6.61 -0.75
C GLU A 35 8.73 -6.39 -0.58
N VAL A 36 8.34 -5.14 -0.32
CA VAL A 36 6.93 -4.76 -0.18
C VAL A 36 6.16 -4.98 -1.49
N CYS A 37 6.72 -4.54 -2.62
CA CYS A 37 6.14 -4.75 -3.95
C CYS A 37 5.95 -6.25 -4.26
N ARG A 38 6.94 -7.07 -3.95
CA ARG A 38 6.88 -8.53 -4.11
C ARG A 38 5.72 -9.14 -3.31
N GLY A 39 5.58 -8.74 -2.06
CA GLY A 39 4.45 -9.16 -1.22
C GLY A 39 3.09 -8.70 -1.75
N MET A 40 3.01 -7.51 -2.35
CA MET A 40 1.79 -7.00 -2.96
C MET A 40 1.42 -7.80 -4.21
N VAL A 41 2.37 -8.09 -5.09
CA VAL A 41 2.16 -8.90 -6.30
C VAL A 41 1.73 -10.32 -5.94
N ALA A 42 2.34 -10.94 -4.95
CA ALA A 42 1.97 -12.29 -4.50
C ALA A 42 0.52 -12.35 -4.00
N ARG A 43 0.09 -11.35 -3.20
CA ARG A 43 -1.31 -11.25 -2.74
C ARG A 43 -2.28 -10.97 -3.88
N PHE A 44 -1.91 -10.09 -4.80
CA PHE A 44 -2.73 -9.79 -5.96
C PHE A 44 -2.97 -11.04 -6.81
N ARG A 45 -1.92 -11.81 -7.08
CA ARG A 45 -2.02 -13.07 -7.84
C ARG A 45 -2.93 -14.09 -7.13
N ALA A 46 -2.81 -14.22 -5.80
CA ALA A 46 -3.67 -15.11 -5.04
C ALA A 46 -5.15 -14.70 -5.09
N ASN A 47 -5.44 -13.39 -5.11
CA ASN A 47 -6.80 -12.87 -5.27
C ASN A 47 -7.31 -13.09 -6.69
N MET A 48 -6.50 -12.79 -7.71
CA MET A 48 -6.87 -12.96 -9.11
C MET A 48 -7.26 -14.42 -9.47
N ALA A 49 -6.67 -15.40 -8.78
CA ALA A 49 -7.01 -16.80 -8.99
C ALA A 49 -8.49 -17.13 -8.74
N ARG A 50 -9.21 -16.28 -7.99
CA ARG A 50 -10.65 -16.41 -7.72
C ARG A 50 -11.53 -15.65 -8.72
N HIS A 51 -10.93 -14.83 -9.57
CA HIS A 51 -11.58 -13.94 -10.54
C HIS A 51 -11.15 -14.24 -11.97
N LEU A 52 -10.84 -15.51 -12.26
CA LEU A 52 -10.42 -15.96 -13.58
C LEU A 52 -11.54 -15.71 -14.60
N GLY A 53 -11.21 -15.02 -15.69
CA GLY A 53 -12.16 -14.68 -16.76
C GLY A 53 -12.91 -13.37 -16.55
N GLU A 54 -12.59 -12.60 -15.50
CA GLU A 54 -13.09 -11.23 -15.33
C GLU A 54 -12.15 -10.24 -16.05
N PRO A 55 -12.59 -9.54 -17.12
CA PRO A 55 -11.70 -8.71 -17.96
C PRO A 55 -10.93 -7.65 -17.20
N GLY A 56 -11.53 -7.04 -16.17
CA GLY A 56 -10.90 -5.97 -15.40
C GLY A 56 -9.62 -6.37 -14.66
N TRP A 57 -9.45 -7.66 -14.35
CA TRP A 57 -8.22 -8.16 -13.73
C TRP A 57 -7.08 -8.29 -14.73
N ASP A 58 -7.38 -8.77 -15.93
CA ASP A 58 -6.40 -8.90 -17.02
C ASP A 58 -5.95 -7.51 -17.49
N GLU A 59 -6.88 -6.57 -17.66
CA GLU A 59 -6.58 -5.17 -18.00
C GLU A 59 -5.66 -4.50 -16.95
N LEU A 60 -5.88 -4.80 -15.66
CA LEU A 60 -5.03 -4.28 -14.60
C LEU A 60 -3.60 -4.84 -14.68
N VAL A 61 -3.45 -6.14 -14.97
CA VAL A 61 -2.12 -6.77 -15.17
C VAL A 61 -1.41 -6.15 -16.35
N GLU A 62 -2.09 -6.01 -17.50
CA GLU A 62 -1.51 -5.38 -18.69
C GLU A 62 -1.04 -3.95 -18.40
N ARG A 63 -1.88 -3.16 -17.74
CA ARG A 63 -1.56 -1.79 -17.36
C ARG A 63 -0.36 -1.72 -16.42
N LEU A 64 -0.31 -2.53 -15.38
CA LEU A 64 0.79 -2.59 -14.42
C LEU A 64 2.11 -3.03 -15.10
N THR A 65 2.02 -4.01 -15.99
CA THR A 65 3.17 -4.51 -16.77
C THR A 65 3.73 -3.43 -17.69
N ALA A 66 2.85 -2.69 -18.38
CA ALA A 66 3.26 -1.58 -19.25
C ALA A 66 3.85 -0.39 -18.48
N MET A 67 3.36 -0.15 -17.24
CA MET A 67 3.76 0.99 -16.42
C MET A 67 5.07 0.75 -15.67
N SER A 68 5.34 -0.48 -15.20
CA SER A 68 6.44 -0.77 -14.30
C SER A 68 7.23 -2.02 -14.69
N PRO A 69 8.51 -1.88 -15.09
CA PRO A 69 9.40 -3.03 -15.32
C PRO A 69 9.54 -3.92 -14.08
N LEU A 70 9.57 -3.33 -12.87
CA LEU A 70 9.62 -4.08 -11.62
C LEU A 70 8.37 -4.95 -11.44
N PHE A 71 7.17 -4.43 -11.77
CA PHE A 71 5.96 -5.24 -11.72
C PHE A 71 6.04 -6.41 -12.70
N ALA A 72 6.46 -6.17 -13.94
CA ALA A 72 6.60 -7.20 -14.97
C ALA A 72 7.53 -8.34 -14.50
N GLU A 73 8.70 -8.00 -13.96
CA GLU A 73 9.66 -8.95 -13.40
C GLU A 73 9.06 -9.78 -12.25
N LEU A 74 8.45 -9.10 -11.27
CA LEU A 74 7.83 -9.76 -10.12
C LEU A 74 6.62 -10.62 -10.53
N TRP A 75 5.89 -10.20 -11.56
CA TRP A 75 4.77 -10.96 -12.11
C TRP A 75 5.22 -12.24 -12.80
N GLU A 76 6.30 -12.19 -13.58
CA GLU A 76 6.88 -13.36 -14.26
C GLU A 76 7.54 -14.35 -13.31
N SER A 77 8.18 -13.86 -12.24
CA SER A 77 8.93 -14.70 -11.30
C SER A 77 8.09 -15.76 -10.58
N ARG A 78 6.76 -15.63 -10.59
CA ARG A 78 5.77 -16.54 -9.95
C ARG A 78 6.09 -16.92 -8.51
N GLN A 79 6.90 -16.13 -7.81
CA GLN A 79 7.25 -16.39 -6.43
C GLN A 79 6.02 -16.25 -5.53
N VAL A 80 5.71 -17.30 -4.80
CA VAL A 80 4.71 -17.27 -3.72
C VAL A 80 5.45 -16.88 -2.45
N GLN A 81 5.30 -15.65 -2.03
CA GLN A 81 5.85 -15.21 -0.74
C GLN A 81 4.74 -15.27 0.31
N ARG A 82 5.00 -16.01 1.39
CA ARG A 82 4.18 -15.90 2.60
C ARG A 82 4.45 -14.51 3.19
N THR A 83 3.50 -13.63 3.09
CA THR A 83 3.55 -12.30 3.75
C THR A 83 3.16 -12.46 5.22
N ASP A 84 4.05 -13.00 6.01
CA ASP A 84 3.84 -13.18 7.46
C ASP A 84 4.22 -11.92 8.28
N GLY A 85 4.45 -10.81 7.62
CA GLY A 85 4.77 -9.54 8.29
C GLY A 85 3.53 -8.77 8.71
N LEU A 86 3.02 -9.02 9.91
CA LEU A 86 1.98 -8.19 10.51
C LEU A 86 2.46 -6.76 10.82
N ILE A 87 3.78 -6.55 10.95
CA ILE A 87 4.37 -5.25 11.25
C ILE A 87 5.05 -4.68 10.01
N LYS A 88 4.62 -3.49 9.59
CA LYS A 88 5.26 -2.70 8.55
C LYS A 88 6.01 -1.54 9.17
N VAL A 89 7.15 -1.22 8.57
CA VAL A 89 7.99 -0.10 9.00
C VAL A 89 7.92 0.98 7.93
N PHE A 90 7.58 2.19 8.35
CA PHE A 90 7.51 3.38 7.52
C PHE A 90 8.54 4.39 8.01
N ASN A 91 9.17 5.10 7.09
CA ASN A 91 10.00 6.24 7.43
C ASN A 91 9.20 7.52 7.17
N ASN A 92 8.83 8.22 8.23
CA ASN A 92 8.06 9.46 8.15
C ASN A 92 8.98 10.67 8.33
N GLN A 93 8.88 11.66 7.44
CA GLN A 93 9.75 12.83 7.42
C GLN A 93 9.61 13.72 8.67
N HIS A 94 8.45 13.72 9.35
CA HIS A 94 8.19 14.57 10.52
C HIS A 94 8.56 13.90 11.83
N VAL A 95 8.31 12.60 11.96
CA VAL A 95 8.44 11.87 13.23
C VAL A 95 9.40 10.67 13.15
N GLY A 96 10.00 10.41 12.00
CA GLY A 96 10.94 9.32 11.78
C GLY A 96 10.24 7.95 11.61
N ILE A 97 10.87 6.89 12.10
CA ILE A 97 10.43 5.51 11.84
C ILE A 97 9.16 5.18 12.63
N LEU A 98 8.14 4.72 11.92
CA LEU A 98 6.88 4.21 12.46
C LEU A 98 6.79 2.70 12.20
N ARG A 99 6.57 1.93 13.25
CA ARG A 99 6.27 0.50 13.18
C ARG A 99 4.78 0.30 13.37
N MET A 100 4.10 -0.15 12.33
CA MET A 100 2.65 -0.27 12.31
C MET A 100 2.24 -1.72 12.16
N GLN A 101 1.38 -2.19 13.05
CA GLN A 101 0.79 -3.51 12.97
C GLN A 101 -0.48 -3.47 12.12
N PHE A 102 -0.55 -4.38 11.15
CA PHE A 102 -1.68 -4.54 10.25
C PHE A 102 -2.46 -5.80 10.63
N THR A 103 -3.69 -5.62 11.05
CA THR A 103 -4.61 -6.72 11.36
C THR A 103 -5.73 -6.75 10.34
N THR A 104 -5.89 -7.86 9.63
CA THR A 104 -6.93 -8.03 8.62
C THR A 104 -8.08 -8.86 9.18
N LEU A 105 -9.30 -8.34 9.12
CA LEU A 105 -10.54 -9.02 9.46
C LEU A 105 -11.38 -9.18 8.20
N TRP A 106 -11.75 -10.42 7.87
CA TRP A 106 -12.66 -10.70 6.77
C TRP A 106 -14.09 -10.51 7.27
N LEU A 107 -14.81 -9.55 6.66
CA LEU A 107 -16.20 -9.23 6.99
C LEU A 107 -17.17 -10.11 6.19
N ASP A 108 -16.82 -10.40 4.95
CA ASP A 108 -17.55 -11.27 4.06
C ASP A 108 -16.57 -11.98 3.13
N GLN A 109 -16.44 -13.30 3.29
CA GLN A 109 -15.53 -14.09 2.47
C GLN A 109 -16.04 -14.29 1.03
N GLN A 110 -17.36 -14.21 0.81
CA GLN A 110 -17.98 -14.38 -0.50
C GLN A 110 -17.84 -13.12 -1.36
N ARG A 111 -17.76 -11.94 -0.73
CA ARG A 111 -17.63 -10.64 -1.40
C ARG A 111 -16.22 -10.06 -1.34
N ASP A 112 -15.26 -10.83 -0.84
CA ASP A 112 -13.87 -10.37 -0.64
C ASP A 112 -13.74 -9.07 0.18
N THR A 113 -14.75 -8.76 1.00
CA THR A 113 -14.76 -7.57 1.84
C THR A 113 -13.94 -7.81 3.10
N ARG A 114 -12.95 -6.96 3.31
CA ARG A 114 -12.10 -7.02 4.50
C ARG A 114 -11.92 -5.66 5.13
N MET A 115 -11.80 -5.64 6.44
CA MET A 115 -11.36 -4.49 7.21
C MET A 115 -9.88 -4.66 7.55
N VAL A 116 -9.08 -3.64 7.32
CA VAL A 116 -7.67 -3.61 7.75
C VAL A 116 -7.55 -2.60 8.86
N MET A 117 -7.22 -3.09 10.05
CA MET A 117 -6.88 -2.27 11.22
C MET A 117 -5.38 -2.00 11.22
N VAL A 118 -5.00 -0.75 11.40
CA VAL A 118 -3.61 -0.33 11.49
C VAL A 118 -3.39 0.29 12.87
N THR A 119 -2.53 -0.32 13.68
CA THR A 119 -2.21 0.14 15.03
C THR A 119 -0.72 0.32 15.20
N PRO A 120 -0.25 1.19 16.13
CA PRO A 120 1.17 1.25 16.46
C PRO A 120 1.67 -0.11 16.97
N GLY A 121 2.83 -0.52 16.50
CA GLY A 121 3.45 -1.79 16.88
C GLY A 121 4.30 -1.71 18.15
N ASP A 122 4.59 -0.49 18.63
CA ASP A 122 5.33 -0.21 19.85
C ASP A 122 4.96 1.18 20.44
N ASP A 123 5.36 1.41 21.68
CA ASP A 123 5.06 2.67 22.40
C ASP A 123 5.69 3.90 21.73
N LEU A 124 6.86 3.74 21.12
CA LEU A 124 7.53 4.82 20.40
C LEU A 124 6.72 5.23 19.16
N SER A 125 6.21 4.26 18.42
CA SER A 125 5.34 4.52 17.27
C SER A 125 4.00 5.14 17.69
N ALA A 126 3.46 4.74 18.84
CA ALA A 126 2.26 5.36 19.40
C ALA A 126 2.50 6.85 19.73
N ALA A 127 3.62 7.15 20.39
CA ALA A 127 3.99 8.54 20.72
C ALA A 127 4.22 9.39 19.45
N ARG A 128 4.85 8.83 18.44
CA ARG A 128 5.09 9.47 17.14
C ARG A 128 3.80 9.74 16.36
N LEU A 129 2.84 8.81 16.40
CA LEU A 129 1.51 9.05 15.82
C LEU A 129 0.77 10.19 16.52
N ALA A 130 0.83 10.24 17.86
CA ALA A 130 0.24 11.34 18.60
C ALA A 130 0.91 12.69 18.28
N GLU A 131 2.21 12.69 17.96
CA GLU A 131 2.93 13.87 17.48
C GLU A 131 2.45 14.28 16.08
N LEU A 132 2.32 13.33 15.15
CA LEU A 132 1.76 13.60 13.83
C LEU A 132 0.36 14.21 13.92
N ASP A 133 -0.48 13.68 14.79
CA ASP A 133 -1.84 14.19 14.99
C ASP A 133 -1.81 15.65 15.51
N ARG A 134 -0.83 16.01 16.36
CA ARG A 134 -0.63 17.40 16.79
C ARG A 134 -0.12 18.31 15.69
N ILE A 135 0.82 17.84 14.85
CA ILE A 135 1.35 18.61 13.71
C ILE A 135 0.22 18.96 12.74
N PHE A 136 -0.67 18.01 12.47
CA PHE A 136 -1.74 18.19 11.48
C PHE A 136 -3.12 18.49 12.09
N ALA A 137 -3.23 18.77 13.38
CA ALA A 137 -4.50 18.99 14.09
C ALA A 137 -5.37 20.15 13.54
N GLY A 138 -4.79 21.07 12.80
CA GLY A 138 -5.51 22.19 12.16
C GLY A 138 -5.91 21.97 10.70
N GLU A 139 -5.49 20.88 10.09
CA GLU A 139 -5.73 20.63 8.67
C GLU A 139 -7.04 19.88 8.42
N PRO A 140 -7.79 20.23 7.35
CA PRO A 140 -8.99 19.47 6.98
C PRO A 140 -8.62 18.03 6.64
N ALA A 141 -9.55 17.09 6.87
CA ALA A 141 -9.30 15.64 6.72
C ALA A 141 -8.79 15.21 5.33
N CYS A 142 -9.01 16.02 4.30
CA CYS A 142 -8.52 15.80 2.94
C CYS A 142 -7.01 16.05 2.84
N SER A 143 -6.51 17.16 3.39
CA SER A 143 -5.08 17.49 3.40
C SER A 143 -4.25 16.58 4.32
N ARG A 144 -4.86 16.02 5.38
CA ARG A 144 -4.20 15.02 6.24
C ARG A 144 -3.85 13.72 5.49
N ARG A 145 -4.66 13.33 4.52
CA ARG A 145 -4.36 12.14 3.69
C ARG A 145 -3.12 12.34 2.83
N GLU A 146 -2.93 13.53 2.30
CA GLU A 146 -1.76 13.88 1.48
C GLU A 146 -0.46 13.82 2.29
N ALA A 147 -0.47 14.34 3.53
CA ALA A 147 0.71 14.38 4.39
C ALA A 147 1.12 13.00 4.94
N THR A 148 0.17 12.07 5.14
CA THR A 148 0.46 10.74 5.72
C THR A 148 1.10 9.78 4.72
N VAL A 149 0.98 10.05 3.44
CA VAL A 149 1.50 9.17 2.37
C VAL A 149 2.75 9.76 1.70
N ALA A 150 3.02 11.06 1.90
CA ALA A 150 4.26 11.74 1.47
C ALA A 150 5.47 11.43 2.38
N ALA A 151 5.39 10.37 3.19
CA ALA A 151 6.44 10.00 4.12
C ALA A 151 7.01 8.62 3.79
#